data_138d6db88ccbaeeec91caf7e2b4406d3
#
_entry.id   138d6db88ccbaeeec91caf7e2b4406d3
#
_cell.length_a   1.000
_cell.length_b   1.000
_cell.length_c   1.000
_cell.angle_alpha   90.00
_cell.angle_beta   90.00
_cell.angle_gamma   90.00
#
_symmetry.space_group_name_H-M   'P 1'
#
loop_
_entity.id
_entity.type
_entity.pdbx_description
1 polymer ?
#
loop_
_entity_poly.entity_id
_entity_poly.type
_entity_poly.pdbx_seq_one_letter_code
_entity_poly.pdbx_strand_id
1 'polypeptide(L)'
;MINIKKKKNVITISGHANYRDKEDIVCASVSSIMYTSVNALLRFDDKSIEYMDDGNTVTIKVNKDDDITNTLIINMLSLFNELALKYKKNINFEKEEE
;
A
#
# COMPACT_ATOMS: atom_id res chain seq x y z
N MET A 1 -3.92 -14.03 -3.89
CA MET A 1 -4.10 -13.16 -2.72
C MET A 1 -3.11 -12.00 -2.77
N ILE A 2 -3.59 -10.81 -2.50
CA ILE A 2 -2.73 -9.64 -2.36
C ILE A 2 -2.16 -9.65 -0.95
N ASN A 3 -0.84 -9.52 -0.84
CA ASN A 3 -0.17 -9.43 0.45
C ASN A 3 0.36 -8.01 0.66
N ILE A 4 -0.12 -7.36 1.70
CA ILE A 4 0.29 -6.03 2.09
C ILE A 4 0.97 -6.14 3.44
N LYS A 5 2.24 -5.74 3.51
CA LYS A 5 3.02 -5.83 4.74
C LYS A 5 3.71 -4.52 5.03
N LYS A 6 3.64 -4.12 6.29
CA LYS A 6 4.48 -3.02 6.77
C LYS A 6 5.42 -3.56 7.85
N LYS A 7 6.70 -3.39 7.63
CA LYS A 7 7.74 -3.74 8.59
C LYS A 7 8.69 -2.55 8.71
N LYS A 8 8.73 -1.96 9.90
CA LYS A 8 9.51 -0.74 10.14
C LYS A 8 9.06 0.37 9.18
N ASN A 9 9.95 0.89 8.37
CA ASN A 9 9.67 1.95 7.40
C ASN A 9 9.47 1.43 5.97
N VAL A 10 9.24 0.12 5.80
CA VAL A 10 9.08 -0.49 4.48
C VAL A 10 7.69 -1.09 4.35
N ILE A 11 7.01 -0.73 3.27
CA ILE A 11 5.69 -1.27 2.94
C ILE A 11 5.82 -2.02 1.62
N THR A 12 5.35 -3.28 1.59
CA THR A 12 5.35 -4.08 0.37
C THR A 12 3.94 -4.50 0.02
N ILE A 13 3.65 -4.48 -1.28
CA ILE A 13 2.36 -4.90 -1.83
C ILE A 13 2.67 -5.87 -2.97
N SER A 14 2.20 -7.11 -2.86
CA SER A 14 2.49 -8.15 -3.85
C SER A 14 1.29 -9.05 -4.07
N GLY A 15 1.31 -9.78 -5.19
CA GLY A 15 0.30 -10.77 -5.52
C GLY A 15 -0.92 -10.20 -6.24
N HIS A 16 -1.91 -11.06 -6.42
CA HIS A 16 -3.17 -10.73 -7.07
C HIS A 16 -4.33 -11.16 -6.17
N ALA A 17 -5.42 -10.40 -6.22
CA ALA A 17 -6.57 -10.68 -5.37
C ALA A 17 -7.30 -11.98 -5.74
N ASN A 18 -7.25 -12.36 -7.02
CA ASN A 18 -7.97 -13.52 -7.56
C ASN A 18 -9.47 -13.47 -7.26
N TYR A 19 -10.02 -12.26 -7.28
CA TYR A 19 -11.43 -12.02 -7.00
C TYR A 19 -12.29 -12.40 -8.22
N ARG A 20 -11.86 -11.98 -9.41
CA ARG A 20 -12.50 -12.31 -10.69
C ARG A 20 -11.46 -12.41 -11.78
N ASP A 21 -11.73 -13.23 -12.80
CA ASP A 21 -10.78 -13.46 -13.88
C ASP A 21 -10.56 -12.25 -14.79
N LYS A 22 -11.60 -11.41 -14.99
CA LYS A 22 -11.53 -10.33 -15.96
C LYS A 22 -11.53 -8.93 -15.36
N GLU A 23 -12.28 -8.71 -14.30
CA GLU A 23 -12.41 -7.40 -13.68
C GLU A 23 -12.15 -7.54 -12.19
N ASP A 24 -10.90 -7.43 -11.80
CA ASP A 24 -10.55 -7.55 -10.41
C ASP A 24 -10.68 -6.19 -9.73
N ILE A 25 -11.87 -5.93 -9.16
CA ILE A 25 -12.14 -4.67 -8.46
C ILE A 25 -11.31 -4.54 -7.19
N VAL A 26 -10.90 -5.66 -6.61
CA VAL A 26 -10.06 -5.65 -5.40
C VAL A 26 -8.66 -5.19 -5.74
N CYS A 27 -8.06 -5.74 -6.82
CA CYS A 27 -6.76 -5.28 -7.29
C CYS A 27 -6.80 -3.81 -7.69
N ALA A 28 -7.85 -3.40 -8.40
CA ALA A 28 -8.01 -2.01 -8.81
C ALA A 28 -8.13 -1.08 -7.62
N SER A 29 -8.86 -1.48 -6.59
CA SER A 29 -9.02 -0.68 -5.37
C SER A 29 -7.69 -0.51 -4.63
N VAL A 30 -6.94 -1.58 -4.45
CA VAL A 30 -5.62 -1.53 -3.81
C VAL A 30 -4.68 -0.63 -4.61
N SER A 31 -4.65 -0.81 -5.94
CA SER A 31 -3.80 0.00 -6.82
C SER A 31 -4.17 1.47 -6.76
N SER A 32 -5.46 1.80 -6.76
CA SER A 32 -5.92 3.19 -6.70
C SER A 32 -5.50 3.87 -5.40
N ILE A 33 -5.66 3.19 -4.28
CA ILE A 33 -5.22 3.72 -2.98
C ILE A 33 -3.72 3.92 -2.98
N MET A 34 -2.97 2.94 -3.45
CA MET A 34 -1.52 3.00 -3.49
C MET A 34 -1.03 4.15 -4.38
N TYR A 35 -1.51 4.23 -5.63
CA TYR A 35 -1.06 5.29 -6.55
C TYR A 35 -1.45 6.68 -6.07
N THR A 36 -2.65 6.84 -5.53
CA THR A 36 -3.09 8.14 -4.98
C THR A 36 -2.18 8.56 -3.84
N SER A 37 -1.87 7.64 -2.94
CA SER A 37 -1.04 7.93 -1.77
C SER A 37 0.41 8.23 -2.15
N VAL A 38 0.99 7.39 -3.02
CA VAL A 38 2.37 7.58 -3.50
C VAL A 38 2.50 8.91 -4.24
N ASN A 39 1.53 9.21 -5.10
CA ASN A 39 1.55 10.46 -5.85
C ASN A 39 1.49 11.67 -4.92
N ALA A 40 0.63 11.63 -3.92
CA ALA A 40 0.51 12.70 -2.93
C ALA A 40 1.82 12.89 -2.14
N LEU A 41 2.42 11.79 -1.71
CA LEU A 41 3.69 11.81 -0.96
C LEU A 41 4.81 12.44 -1.79
N LEU A 42 4.95 12.03 -3.05
CA LEU A 42 6.00 12.54 -3.94
C LEU A 42 5.77 13.98 -4.34
N ARG A 43 4.52 14.42 -4.45
CA ARG A 43 4.20 15.83 -4.72
C ARG A 43 4.47 16.71 -3.52
N PHE A 44 4.22 16.19 -2.33
CA PHE A 44 4.52 16.92 -1.09
C PHE A 44 6.03 17.07 -0.93
N ASP A 45 6.78 15.97 -1.10
CA ASP A 45 8.23 15.95 -0.95
C ASP A 45 8.76 14.73 -1.72
N ASP A 46 9.50 14.99 -2.79
CA ASP A 46 10.01 13.92 -3.66
C ASP A 46 11.03 13.03 -2.95
N LYS A 47 11.47 13.40 -1.76
CA LYS A 47 12.38 12.62 -0.92
C LYS A 47 11.68 11.93 0.25
N SER A 48 10.36 12.12 0.38
CA SER A 48 9.60 11.52 1.49
C SER A 48 9.61 10.01 1.48
N ILE A 49 9.56 9.42 0.30
CA ILE A 49 9.56 7.97 0.09
C ILE A 49 10.43 7.58 -1.10
N GLU A 50 10.82 6.31 -1.14
CA GLU A 50 11.33 5.67 -2.35
C GLU A 50 10.28 4.67 -2.80
N TYR A 51 9.91 4.74 -4.07
CA TYR A 51 8.90 3.87 -4.67
C TYR A 51 9.56 2.99 -5.73
N MET A 52 9.39 1.68 -5.62
CA MET A 52 9.92 0.72 -6.57
C MET A 52 8.83 -0.28 -6.94
N ASP A 53 8.73 -0.58 -8.23
CA ASP A 53 7.79 -1.56 -8.75
C ASP A 53 8.54 -2.45 -9.75
N ASP A 54 8.73 -3.72 -9.39
CA ASP A 54 9.45 -4.67 -10.26
C ASP A 54 8.51 -5.52 -11.12
N GLY A 55 7.23 -5.18 -11.15
CA GLY A 55 6.21 -5.93 -11.88
C GLY A 55 5.51 -6.99 -11.03
N ASN A 56 6.12 -7.43 -9.94
CA ASN A 56 5.55 -8.42 -9.03
C ASN A 56 5.27 -7.84 -7.65
N THR A 57 6.13 -6.95 -7.20
CA THR A 57 6.05 -6.36 -5.86
C THR A 57 6.29 -4.86 -5.95
N VAL A 58 5.42 -4.11 -5.30
CA VAL A 58 5.63 -2.68 -5.06
C VAL A 58 6.26 -2.55 -3.68
N THR A 59 7.34 -1.79 -3.61
CA THR A 59 8.03 -1.49 -2.35
C THR A 59 8.03 0.02 -2.12
N ILE A 60 7.56 0.44 -0.97
CA ILE A 60 7.55 1.85 -0.56
C ILE A 60 8.39 1.96 0.70
N LYS A 61 9.51 2.66 0.58
CA LYS A 61 10.38 2.93 1.74
C LYS A 61 10.13 4.35 2.21
N VAL A 62 9.73 4.50 3.47
CA VAL A 62 9.47 5.81 4.07
C VAL A 62 10.79 6.36 4.59
N ASN A 63 11.22 7.49 4.05
CA ASN A 63 12.52 8.09 4.35
C ASN A 63 12.46 9.26 5.33
N LYS A 64 11.27 9.79 5.58
CA LYS A 64 11.11 10.96 6.45
C LYS A 64 10.07 10.72 7.53
N ASP A 65 10.29 11.36 8.66
CA ASP A 65 9.41 11.28 9.82
C ASP A 65 8.90 12.69 10.13
N ASP A 66 8.02 13.18 9.27
CA ASP A 66 7.33 14.45 9.47
C ASP A 66 5.81 14.21 9.50
N ASP A 67 5.07 15.19 9.99
CA ASP A 67 3.63 15.05 10.21
C ASP A 67 2.86 14.73 8.94
N ILE A 68 3.19 15.38 7.83
CA ILE A 68 2.47 15.18 6.57
C ILE A 68 2.78 13.79 6.00
N THR A 69 4.04 13.40 5.95
CA THR A 69 4.43 12.07 5.48
C THR A 69 3.75 10.99 6.32
N ASN A 70 3.82 11.12 7.64
CA ASN A 70 3.20 10.16 8.55
C ASN A 70 1.69 10.09 8.37
N THR A 71 1.03 11.23 8.21
CA THR A 71 -0.42 11.28 8.00
C THR A 71 -0.82 10.56 6.72
N LEU A 72 -0.11 10.80 5.62
CA LEU A 72 -0.43 10.15 4.34
C LEU A 72 -0.17 8.65 4.38
N ILE A 73 0.90 8.21 5.02
CA ILE A 73 1.19 6.77 5.18
C ILE A 73 0.12 6.11 6.06
N ILE A 74 -0.23 6.70 7.19
CA ILE A 74 -1.26 6.15 8.07
C ILE A 74 -2.60 6.07 7.35
N ASN A 75 -2.95 7.09 6.57
CA ASN A 75 -4.18 7.09 5.78
C ASN A 75 -4.21 5.94 4.78
N MET A 76 -3.12 5.73 4.04
CA MET A 76 -3.01 4.64 3.08
C MET A 76 -3.18 3.28 3.78
N LEU A 77 -2.45 3.07 4.87
CA LEU A 77 -2.51 1.81 5.61
C LEU A 77 -3.90 1.54 6.20
N SER A 78 -4.58 2.57 6.71
CA SER A 78 -5.93 2.40 7.24
C SER A 78 -6.93 2.01 6.17
N LEU A 79 -6.81 2.56 4.96
CA LEU A 79 -7.66 2.20 3.83
C LEU A 79 -7.37 0.78 3.35
N PHE A 80 -6.11 0.36 3.32
CA PHE A 80 -5.76 -1.03 3.03
C PHE A 80 -6.37 -1.99 4.05
N ASN A 81 -6.32 -1.62 5.32
CA ASN A 81 -6.91 -2.44 6.39
C ASN A 81 -8.42 -2.56 6.23
N GLU A 82 -9.12 -1.48 5.87
CA GLU A 82 -10.56 -1.52 5.59
C GLU A 82 -10.88 -2.47 4.45
N LEU A 83 -10.11 -2.42 3.37
CA LEU A 83 -10.29 -3.35 2.25
C LEU A 83 -10.01 -4.78 2.66
N ALA A 84 -8.97 -5.02 3.45
CA ALA A 84 -8.63 -6.36 3.91
C ALA A 84 -9.73 -6.96 4.78
N LEU A 85 -10.37 -6.15 5.61
CA LEU A 85 -11.50 -6.60 6.44
C LEU A 85 -12.72 -6.94 5.59
N LYS A 86 -12.94 -6.22 4.48
CA LYS A 86 -14.05 -6.48 3.57
C LYS A 86 -13.78 -7.66 2.65
N TYR A 87 -12.54 -7.85 2.22
CA TYR A 87 -12.15 -8.89 1.27
C TYR A 87 -11.12 -9.84 1.87
N LYS A 88 -11.47 -10.46 2.99
CA LYS A 88 -10.56 -11.30 3.79
C LYS A 88 -9.96 -12.48 3.02
N LYS A 89 -10.66 -12.97 2.01
CA LYS A 89 -10.19 -14.09 1.19
C LYS A 89 -9.25 -13.65 0.07
N ASN A 90 -9.12 -12.34 -0.13
CA ASN A 90 -8.39 -11.79 -1.28
C ASN A 90 -7.22 -10.92 -0.87
N ILE A 91 -7.23 -10.37 0.35
CA ILE A 91 -6.18 -9.48 0.85
C ILE A 91 -5.72 -9.95 2.22
N ASN A 92 -4.40 -10.11 2.35
CA ASN A 92 -3.75 -10.33 3.64
C ASN A 92 -3.00 -9.04 4.00
N PHE A 93 -3.35 -8.47 5.14
CA PHE A 93 -2.73 -7.22 5.61
C PHE A 93 -2.03 -7.48 6.93
N GLU A 94 -0.72 -7.26 6.96
CA GLU A 94 0.11 -7.42 8.15
C GLU A 94 0.88 -6.14 8.45
N LYS A 95 0.84 -5.71 9.69
CA LYS A 95 1.59 -4.56 10.15
C LYS A 95 2.41 -5.00 11.36
N GLU A 96 3.73 -5.03 11.21
CA GLU A 96 4.62 -5.33 12.32
C GLU A 96 4.94 -4.04 13.07
N GLU A 97 4.81 -4.09 14.37
CA GLU A 97 5.16 -2.98 15.24
C GLU A 97 6.49 -3.26 15.92
N GLU A 98 7.28 -2.24 16.05
CA GLU A 98 8.57 -2.30 16.70
C GLU A 98 8.43 -2.00 18.19
#